data_d0c2591e59ca64f6012b02452f87e224
#
_entry.id   d0c2591e59ca64f6012b02452f87e224
#
_cell.length_a   1.000
_cell.length_b   1.000
_cell.length_c   1.000
_cell.angle_alpha   90.00
_cell.angle_beta   90.00
_cell.angle_gamma   90.00
#
_symmetry.space_group_name_H-M   'P 1'
#
loop_
_entity.id
_entity.type
_entity.pdbx_description
1 polymer ?
#
loop_
_entity_poly.entity_id
_entity_poly.type
_entity_poly.pdbx_seq_one_letter_code
_entity_poly.pdbx_strand_id
1 'polypeptide(L)'
;MDLEPTKWLEGIIDDYAAEPKPLESFILPGGTRLASDLHVCRTVTRRAERAVVSFHQYLENSKATETFDTGRQEAEANPHVLMFINRLSDYFFALARVANHRAEVEDVLYDRSGKVFHLDVKKEDYGELE
;
A
#
# COMPACT_ATOMS: atom_id res chain seq x y z
N MET A 1 15.99 8.04 -12.95
CA MET A 1 15.89 8.12 -11.48
C MET A 1 16.89 7.16 -10.87
N ASP A 2 17.63 7.60 -9.89
CA ASP A 2 18.62 6.79 -9.16
C ASP A 2 18.07 6.33 -7.80
N LEU A 3 18.91 5.73 -6.96
CA LEU A 3 18.52 5.20 -5.66
C LEU A 3 18.45 6.23 -4.53
N GLU A 4 18.93 7.44 -4.73
CA GLU A 4 19.01 8.45 -3.67
C GLU A 4 17.64 8.83 -3.08
N PRO A 5 16.59 9.08 -3.91
CA PRO A 5 15.26 9.36 -3.36
C PRO A 5 14.70 8.20 -2.54
N THR A 6 14.95 6.97 -2.95
CA THR A 6 14.51 5.77 -2.22
C THR A 6 15.20 5.65 -0.87
N LYS A 7 16.50 5.86 -0.83
CA LYS A 7 17.27 5.83 0.44
C LYS A 7 16.85 6.94 1.39
N TRP A 8 16.62 8.13 0.87
CA TRP A 8 16.10 9.24 1.66
C TRP A 8 14.73 8.89 2.28
N LEU A 9 13.85 8.31 1.49
CA LEU A 9 12.52 7.90 1.94
C LEU A 9 12.60 6.79 2.98
N GLU A 10 13.48 5.81 2.79
CA GLU A 10 13.71 4.73 3.77
C GLU A 10 14.15 5.26 5.12
N GLY A 11 15.03 6.26 5.16
CA GLY A 11 15.44 6.92 6.38
C GLY A 11 14.28 7.57 7.13
N ILE A 12 13.38 8.24 6.40
CA ILE A 12 12.18 8.85 6.99
C ILE A 12 11.22 7.77 7.50
N ILE A 13 11.04 6.68 6.76
CA ILE A 13 10.18 5.55 7.17
C ILE A 13 10.69 4.97 8.50
N ASP A 14 11.98 4.75 8.61
CA ASP A 14 12.57 4.18 9.83
C ASP A 14 12.31 5.09 11.04
N ASP A 15 12.47 6.39 10.89
CA ASP A 15 12.23 7.37 11.96
C ASP A 15 10.76 7.35 12.40
N TYR A 16 9.82 7.38 11.47
CA TYR A 16 8.40 7.35 11.80
C TYR A 16 7.94 6.00 12.32
N ALA A 17 8.45 4.91 11.78
CA ALA A 17 8.08 3.57 12.23
C ALA A 17 8.52 3.28 13.67
N ALA A 18 9.57 3.94 14.14
CA ALA A 18 10.07 3.79 15.50
C ALA A 18 9.25 4.55 16.56
N GLU A 19 8.41 5.51 16.16
CA GLU A 19 7.67 6.36 17.09
C GLU A 19 6.53 5.61 17.81
N PRO A 20 5.63 4.87 17.13
CA PRO A 20 4.59 4.11 17.80
C PRO A 20 5.13 2.81 18.40
N LYS A 21 4.29 2.14 19.20
CA LYS A 21 4.60 0.80 19.70
C LYS A 21 4.80 -0.17 18.54
N PRO A 22 5.68 -1.20 18.69
CA PRO A 22 5.81 -2.26 17.70
C PRO A 22 4.47 -2.93 17.40
N LEU A 23 4.29 -3.33 16.12
CA LEU A 23 3.10 -4.05 15.69
C LEU A 23 3.07 -5.45 16.30
N GLU A 24 1.98 -5.77 16.98
CA GLU A 24 1.73 -7.10 17.55
C GLU A 24 0.79 -7.93 16.66
N SER A 25 0.04 -7.29 15.79
CA SER A 25 -0.89 -7.94 14.86
C SER A 25 -1.13 -7.05 13.64
N PHE A 26 -1.84 -7.59 12.65
CA PHE A 26 -2.29 -6.78 11.52
C PHE A 26 -3.25 -5.69 11.98
N ILE A 27 -3.12 -4.51 11.39
CA ILE A 27 -4.04 -3.41 11.62
C ILE A 27 -4.96 -3.22 10.41
N LEU A 28 -6.16 -2.75 10.69
CA LEU A 28 -7.11 -2.32 9.68
C LEU A 28 -6.95 -0.83 9.39
N PRO A 29 -7.27 -0.36 8.17
CA PRO A 29 -7.35 1.08 7.90
C PRO A 29 -8.38 1.73 8.81
N GLY A 30 -7.96 2.74 9.56
CA GLY A 30 -8.88 3.41 10.49
C GLY A 30 -8.16 4.18 11.58
N GLY A 31 -8.92 4.56 12.59
CA GLY A 31 -8.51 5.42 13.66
C GLY A 31 -8.94 6.86 13.39
N THR A 32 -8.00 7.81 13.42
CA THR A 32 -8.28 9.20 13.07
C THR A 32 -8.63 9.36 11.58
N ARG A 33 -9.30 10.46 11.24
CA ARG A 33 -9.56 10.79 9.83
C ARG A 33 -8.26 10.93 9.04
N LEU A 34 -7.25 11.57 9.62
CA LEU A 34 -5.94 11.72 8.98
C LEU A 34 -5.32 10.35 8.69
N ALA A 35 -5.34 9.43 9.65
CA ALA A 35 -4.83 8.08 9.45
C ALA A 35 -5.60 7.34 8.36
N SER A 36 -6.92 7.47 8.34
CA SER A 36 -7.77 6.86 7.31
C SER A 36 -7.45 7.41 5.92
N ASP A 37 -7.26 8.71 5.78
CA ASP A 37 -6.89 9.36 4.52
C ASP A 37 -5.49 8.89 4.06
N LEU A 38 -4.55 8.72 4.99
CA LEU A 38 -3.21 8.19 4.69
C LEU A 38 -3.27 6.73 4.23
N HIS A 39 -4.17 5.93 4.79
CA HIS A 39 -4.41 4.57 4.29
C HIS A 39 -5.00 4.57 2.88
N VAL A 40 -5.83 5.54 2.53
CA VAL A 40 -6.30 5.73 1.15
C VAL A 40 -5.13 6.05 0.23
N CYS A 41 -4.24 6.96 0.63
CA CYS A 41 -3.02 7.27 -0.11
C CYS A 41 -2.17 6.02 -0.34
N ARG A 42 -2.02 5.19 0.67
CA ARG A 42 -1.34 3.89 0.57
C ARG A 42 -2.00 2.99 -0.48
N THR A 43 -3.30 2.88 -0.46
CA THR A 43 -4.06 2.04 -1.40
C THR A 43 -3.90 2.52 -2.84
N VAL A 44 -3.97 3.82 -3.07
CA VAL A 44 -3.74 4.43 -4.40
C VAL A 44 -2.30 4.21 -4.86
N THR A 45 -1.33 4.34 -3.97
CA THR A 45 0.08 4.09 -4.26
C THR A 45 0.31 2.63 -4.67
N ARG A 46 -0.31 1.68 -3.98
CA ARG A 46 -0.24 0.26 -4.32
C ARG A 46 -0.89 -0.03 -5.67
N ARG A 47 -1.97 0.65 -6.01
CA ARG A 47 -2.58 0.55 -7.35
C ARG A 47 -1.64 1.08 -8.42
N ALA A 48 -0.98 2.21 -8.18
CA ALA A 48 0.02 2.77 -9.09
C ALA A 48 1.19 1.79 -9.29
N GLU A 49 1.67 1.17 -8.22
CA GLU A 49 2.72 0.14 -8.29
C GLU A 49 2.30 -1.02 -9.20
N ARG A 50 1.10 -1.55 -9.02
CA ARG A 50 0.60 -2.62 -9.88
C ARG A 50 0.50 -2.19 -11.34
N ALA A 51 0.09 -0.96 -11.60
CA ALA A 51 0.03 -0.41 -12.97
C ALA A 51 1.42 -0.32 -13.61
N VAL A 52 2.42 0.11 -12.84
CA VAL A 52 3.83 0.18 -13.30
C VAL A 52 4.37 -1.21 -13.58
N VAL A 53 4.10 -2.19 -12.71
CA VAL A 53 4.49 -3.59 -12.92
C VAL A 53 3.85 -4.14 -14.19
N SER A 54 2.57 -3.91 -14.40
CA SER A 54 1.86 -4.36 -15.62
C SER A 54 2.44 -3.72 -16.88
N PHE A 55 2.76 -2.44 -16.81
CA PHE A 55 3.40 -1.73 -17.92
C PHE A 55 4.78 -2.28 -18.24
N HIS A 56 5.56 -2.57 -17.21
CA HIS A 56 6.88 -3.18 -17.37
C HIS A 56 6.78 -4.55 -18.04
N GLN A 57 5.84 -5.40 -17.63
CA GLN A 57 5.59 -6.70 -18.24
C GLN A 57 5.14 -6.55 -19.69
N TYR A 58 4.28 -5.58 -19.98
CA TYR A 58 3.87 -5.28 -21.34
C TYR A 58 5.06 -4.92 -22.24
N LEU A 59 5.97 -4.07 -21.76
CA LEU A 59 7.18 -3.70 -22.50
C LEU A 59 8.08 -4.90 -22.75
N GLU A 60 8.29 -5.75 -21.76
CA GLU A 60 9.12 -6.96 -21.89
C GLU A 60 8.52 -7.92 -22.92
N ASN A 61 7.20 -8.15 -22.90
CA ASN A 61 6.52 -8.99 -23.86
C ASN A 61 6.56 -8.40 -25.28
N SER A 62 6.48 -7.08 -25.42
CA SER A 62 6.57 -6.40 -26.71
C SER A 62 7.95 -6.51 -27.33
N LYS A 63 9.02 -6.46 -26.53
CA LYS A 63 10.40 -6.67 -27.00
C LYS A 63 10.59 -8.09 -27.56
N ALA A 64 9.93 -9.08 -27.00
CA ALA A 64 10.01 -10.46 -27.46
C ALA A 64 9.31 -10.70 -28.80
N THR A 65 8.35 -9.85 -29.18
CA THR A 65 7.53 -9.99 -30.38
C THR A 65 7.93 -9.06 -31.53
N GLU A 66 8.61 -7.95 -31.24
CA GLU A 66 9.00 -6.94 -32.25
C GLU A 66 10.44 -7.11 -32.69
N THR A 67 10.64 -7.83 -33.81
CA THR A 67 11.96 -7.94 -34.46
C THR A 67 12.27 -6.77 -35.40
N PHE A 68 11.38 -5.80 -35.60
CA PHE A 68 11.50 -4.84 -36.68
C PHE A 68 11.25 -3.37 -36.35
N ASP A 69 10.99 -2.96 -35.11
CA ASP A 69 10.78 -1.56 -34.84
C ASP A 69 12.03 -0.90 -34.26
N THR A 70 12.84 -0.34 -35.17
CA THR A 70 14.02 0.44 -34.83
C THR A 70 13.69 1.88 -34.39
N GLY A 71 12.42 2.26 -34.34
CA GLY A 71 11.99 3.64 -34.03
C GLY A 71 11.48 3.83 -32.60
N ARG A 72 11.15 2.77 -31.88
CA ARG A 72 10.85 2.85 -30.46
C ARG A 72 12.14 2.74 -29.67
N GLN A 73 12.70 3.89 -29.37
CA GLN A 73 13.66 3.94 -28.28
C GLN A 73 13.04 3.33 -27.03
N GLU A 74 13.71 2.35 -26.57
CA GLU A 74 13.54 1.57 -25.36
C GLU A 74 12.91 2.38 -24.22
N ALA A 75 11.58 2.41 -24.17
CA ALA A 75 10.88 2.81 -22.96
C ALA A 75 11.08 1.71 -21.93
N GLU A 76 12.24 1.67 -21.33
CA GLU A 76 12.49 0.79 -20.20
C GLU A 76 11.82 1.38 -18.96
N ALA A 77 10.97 0.61 -18.32
CA ALA A 77 10.49 0.98 -17.00
C ALA A 77 11.69 1.00 -16.04
N ASN A 78 12.02 2.17 -15.53
CA ASN A 78 13.15 2.34 -14.62
C ASN A 78 12.87 1.57 -13.33
N PRO A 79 13.66 0.53 -12.95
CA PRO A 79 13.43 -0.25 -11.75
C PRO A 79 13.51 0.58 -10.47
N HIS A 80 14.22 1.69 -10.47
CA HIS A 80 14.30 2.58 -9.31
C HIS A 80 12.98 3.29 -9.03
N VAL A 81 12.17 3.55 -10.06
CA VAL A 81 10.82 4.11 -9.90
C VAL A 81 9.92 3.12 -9.16
N LEU A 82 9.98 1.86 -9.53
CA LEU A 82 9.19 0.81 -8.88
C LEU A 82 9.57 0.65 -7.40
N MET A 83 10.87 0.67 -7.10
CA MET A 83 11.37 0.63 -5.73
C MET A 83 10.88 1.81 -4.91
N PHE A 84 10.92 3.01 -5.48
CA PHE A 84 10.43 4.21 -4.82
C PHE A 84 8.94 4.14 -4.51
N ILE A 85 8.12 3.74 -5.47
CA ILE A 85 6.67 3.60 -5.29
C ILE A 85 6.36 2.55 -4.21
N ASN A 86 7.11 1.46 -4.18
CA ASN A 86 6.97 0.44 -3.14
C ASN A 86 7.25 1.01 -1.75
N ARG A 87 8.33 1.76 -1.59
CA ARG A 87 8.67 2.43 -0.33
C ARG A 87 7.70 3.53 0.03
N LEU A 88 7.11 4.22 -0.96
CA LEU A 88 6.11 5.24 -0.71
C LEU A 88 4.86 4.67 -0.04
N SER A 89 4.45 3.46 -0.39
CA SER A 89 3.33 2.80 0.30
C SER A 89 3.65 2.50 1.76
N ASP A 90 4.87 2.08 2.06
CA ASP A 90 5.35 1.87 3.44
C ASP A 90 5.39 3.19 4.23
N TYR A 91 5.77 4.27 3.57
CA TYR A 91 5.76 5.61 4.14
C TYR A 91 4.36 6.02 4.59
N PHE A 92 3.36 5.86 3.75
CA PHE A 92 1.98 6.19 4.12
C PHE A 92 1.46 5.30 5.25
N PHE A 93 1.85 4.04 5.29
CA PHE A 93 1.51 3.15 6.39
C PHE A 93 2.12 3.64 7.72
N ALA A 94 3.40 3.97 7.72
CA ALA A 94 4.09 4.50 8.90
C ALA A 94 3.46 5.81 9.37
N LEU A 95 3.15 6.74 8.44
CA LEU A 95 2.49 8.00 8.76
C LEU A 95 1.11 7.80 9.37
N ALA A 96 0.33 6.86 8.86
CA ALA A 96 -1.01 6.56 9.40
C ALA A 96 -0.92 6.14 10.87
N ARG A 97 0.05 5.29 11.19
CA ARG A 97 0.29 4.87 12.57
C ARG A 97 0.76 6.03 13.47
N VAL A 98 1.65 6.86 12.96
CA VAL A 98 2.12 8.05 13.67
C VAL A 98 0.96 9.04 13.92
N ALA A 99 0.10 9.24 12.93
CA ALA A 99 -1.07 10.10 13.07
C ALA A 99 -1.99 9.63 14.21
N ASN A 100 -2.26 8.33 14.28
CA ASN A 100 -3.04 7.76 15.37
C ASN A 100 -2.31 7.87 16.71
N HIS A 101 -1.03 7.56 16.73
CA HIS A 101 -0.22 7.66 17.96
C HIS A 101 -0.18 9.08 18.53
N ARG A 102 0.04 10.09 17.69
CA ARG A 102 0.08 11.50 18.12
C ARG A 102 -1.28 12.03 18.54
N ALA A 103 -2.35 11.47 18.02
CA ALA A 103 -3.72 11.80 18.44
C ALA A 103 -4.19 10.98 19.64
N GLU A 104 -3.34 10.12 20.19
CA GLU A 104 -3.67 9.20 21.28
C GLU A 104 -4.86 8.27 20.95
N VAL A 105 -4.96 7.88 19.68
CA VAL A 105 -5.94 6.92 19.17
C VAL A 105 -5.21 5.63 18.83
N GLU A 106 -5.72 4.52 19.33
CA GLU A 106 -5.13 3.22 19.03
C GLU A 106 -5.43 2.80 17.58
N ASP A 107 -4.47 2.07 16.97
CA ASP A 107 -4.70 1.44 15.69
C ASP A 107 -5.85 0.43 15.79
N VAL A 108 -6.63 0.33 14.73
CA VAL A 108 -7.70 -0.68 14.65
C VAL A 108 -7.08 -2.04 14.34
N LEU A 109 -7.10 -2.94 15.31
CA LEU A 109 -6.49 -4.25 15.18
C LEU A 109 -7.39 -5.22 14.40
N TYR A 110 -6.75 -6.04 13.56
CA TYR A 110 -7.44 -7.13 12.89
C TYR A 110 -7.59 -8.32 13.86
N ASP A 111 -8.82 -8.70 14.15
CA ASP A 111 -9.12 -9.85 15.00
C ASP A 111 -9.32 -11.10 14.13
N ARG A 112 -8.36 -12.03 14.21
CA ARG A 112 -8.40 -13.31 13.50
C ARG A 112 -9.38 -14.30 14.08
N SER A 113 -10.03 -13.97 15.21
CA SER A 113 -11.00 -14.88 15.84
C SER A 113 -12.29 -15.06 15.03
N GLY A 114 -12.40 -14.38 13.90
CA GLY A 114 -13.57 -14.45 13.03
C GLY A 114 -14.77 -13.62 13.51
N LYS A 115 -14.63 -12.92 14.61
CA LYS A 115 -15.73 -12.11 15.18
C LYS A 115 -15.89 -10.74 14.52
N VAL A 116 -14.88 -10.25 13.79
CA VAL A 116 -14.88 -8.91 13.20
C VAL A 116 -15.93 -8.76 12.10
N PHE A 117 -16.26 -9.86 11.42
CA PHE A 117 -17.24 -9.89 10.32
C PHE A 117 -18.55 -10.60 10.72
N HIS A 118 -18.64 -11.05 11.95
CA HIS A 118 -19.92 -11.48 12.49
C HIS A 118 -20.65 -10.24 12.99
N LEU A 119 -21.25 -9.54 12.05
CA LEU A 119 -22.51 -8.93 12.37
C LEU A 119 -23.34 -10.06 12.99
N ASP A 120 -23.85 -9.86 14.18
CA ASP A 120 -24.85 -10.76 14.77
C ASP A 120 -26.13 -10.68 13.93
N VAL A 121 -26.00 -11.00 12.65
CA VAL A 121 -27.15 -11.14 11.77
C VAL A 121 -27.69 -12.52 12.07
N LYS A 122 -28.71 -12.52 12.88
CA LYS A 122 -29.45 -13.76 13.17
C LYS A 122 -29.92 -14.33 11.85
N LYS A 123 -29.81 -15.63 11.70
CA LYS A 123 -30.29 -16.37 10.53
C LYS A 123 -31.74 -16.05 10.17
N GLU A 124 -32.49 -15.52 11.13
CA GLU A 124 -33.85 -15.04 11.01
C GLU A 124 -33.98 -13.78 10.13
N ASP A 125 -32.92 -12.96 10.06
CA ASP A 125 -32.94 -11.73 9.26
C ASP A 125 -32.77 -11.98 7.74
N TYR A 126 -32.39 -13.20 7.36
CA TYR A 126 -32.28 -13.64 5.96
C TYR A 126 -33.39 -14.59 5.53
N GLY A 127 -34.22 -15.03 6.45
CA GLY A 127 -35.28 -16.00 6.17
C GLY A 127 -36.39 -15.50 5.25
N GLU A 128 -36.46 -14.19 5.01
CA GLU A 128 -37.41 -13.56 4.12
C GLU A 128 -36.90 -13.33 2.68
N LEU A 129 -35.65 -13.72 2.40
CA LEU A 129 -35.01 -13.52 1.08
C LEU A 129 -34.99 -14.81 0.23
N GLU A 130 -35.53 -15.89 0.70
CA GLU A 130 -35.73 -17.11 -0.08
C GLU A 130 -37.02 -17.08 -0.89
#